data_dbc6aafd2c5101dff186ec55270b7eed
#
_entry.id   dbc6aafd2c5101dff186ec55270b7eed
#
_cell.length_a   1.000
_cell.length_b   1.000
_cell.length_c   1.000
_cell.angle_alpha   90.00
_cell.angle_beta   90.00
_cell.angle_gamma   90.00
#
_symmetry.space_group_name_H-M   'P 1'
#
loop_
_entity.id
_entity.type
_entity.pdbx_description
1 polymer ?
#
loop_
_entity_poly.entity_id
_entity_poly.type
_entity_poly.pdbx_seq_one_letter_code
_entity_poly.pdbx_strand_id
1 'polypeptide(L)'
;MKTETPNPDREALIARSVAFLEEVKNMTAGPDTERWLNRTYGPASELYQTLARLVTQGVRDGWAANIQVDGPAYRRSRIAEASERTHHFSITAVYMDSTGNTQGNPGRSYRGQYHAHPYGELNLVVPLSADSALMGPSGWCHAGWTAPAPGTHHYPEAKGGPVIALFYLPAGRISYDVRPQGDGAARRLTPSGAALAVDLG
;
A
#
# COMPACT_ATOMS: atom_id res chain seq x y z
N MET A 1 -16.54 -9.21 -28.52
CA MET A 1 -15.71 -8.82 -27.37
C MET A 1 -14.53 -8.03 -27.89
N LYS A 2 -14.43 -6.73 -27.59
CA LYS A 2 -13.20 -5.96 -27.88
C LYS A 2 -12.14 -6.47 -26.90
N THR A 3 -11.10 -7.13 -27.37
CA THR A 3 -9.90 -7.40 -26.60
C THR A 3 -9.23 -6.06 -26.35
N GLU A 4 -9.35 -5.50 -25.15
CA GLU A 4 -8.57 -4.33 -24.76
C GLU A 4 -7.10 -4.67 -24.93
N THR A 5 -6.39 -3.88 -25.71
CA THR A 5 -4.93 -4.00 -25.84
C THR A 5 -4.32 -3.76 -24.45
N PRO A 6 -3.49 -4.68 -23.94
CA PRO A 6 -2.87 -4.49 -22.64
C PRO A 6 -2.13 -3.16 -22.57
N ASN A 7 -2.33 -2.39 -21.51
CA ASN A 7 -1.62 -1.14 -21.31
C ASN A 7 -0.13 -1.45 -21.04
N PRO A 8 0.81 -0.95 -21.88
CA PRO A 8 2.22 -1.31 -21.79
C PRO A 8 2.87 -0.88 -20.46
N ASP A 9 2.50 0.26 -19.89
CA ASP A 9 3.02 0.73 -18.62
C ASP A 9 2.50 -0.11 -17.44
N ARG A 10 1.25 -0.59 -17.51
CA ARG A 10 0.71 -1.53 -16.53
C ARG A 10 1.47 -2.87 -16.56
N GLU A 11 1.74 -3.40 -17.74
CA GLU A 11 2.51 -4.64 -17.88
C GLU A 11 3.97 -4.45 -17.44
N ALA A 12 4.58 -3.31 -17.71
CA ALA A 12 5.92 -2.97 -17.23
C ALA A 12 5.96 -2.88 -15.68
N LEU A 13 4.94 -2.28 -15.05
CA LEU A 13 4.81 -2.23 -13.59
C LEU A 13 4.70 -3.64 -13.02
N ILE A 14 3.86 -4.50 -13.59
CA ILE A 14 3.71 -5.89 -13.15
C ILE A 14 5.04 -6.63 -13.29
N ALA A 15 5.72 -6.53 -14.42
CA ALA A 15 6.98 -7.23 -14.68
C ALA A 15 8.09 -6.79 -13.68
N ARG A 16 8.22 -5.49 -13.41
CA ARG A 16 9.18 -4.99 -12.40
C ARG A 16 8.82 -5.42 -10.99
N SER A 17 7.52 -5.43 -10.66
CA SER A 17 7.03 -5.93 -9.37
C SER A 17 7.30 -7.43 -9.20
N VAL A 18 7.11 -8.24 -10.26
CA VAL A 18 7.41 -9.68 -10.20
C VAL A 18 8.89 -9.93 -9.95
N ALA A 19 9.80 -9.21 -10.61
CA ALA A 19 11.23 -9.33 -10.36
C ALA A 19 11.59 -8.96 -8.91
N PHE A 20 11.00 -7.91 -8.37
CA PHE A 20 11.15 -7.52 -6.96
C PHE A 20 10.59 -8.61 -6.01
N LEU A 21 9.40 -9.13 -6.30
CA LEU A 21 8.76 -10.16 -5.48
C LEU A 21 9.55 -11.47 -5.44
N GLU A 22 10.27 -11.83 -6.51
CA GLU A 22 11.18 -12.98 -6.49
C GLU A 22 12.23 -12.86 -5.38
N GLU A 23 12.74 -11.64 -5.15
CA GLU A 23 13.77 -11.41 -4.13
C GLU A 23 13.20 -11.42 -2.70
N VAL A 24 11.96 -10.93 -2.51
CA VAL A 24 11.37 -10.75 -1.18
C VAL A 24 10.36 -11.84 -0.77
N LYS A 25 10.03 -12.77 -1.67
CA LYS A 25 8.97 -13.79 -1.45
C LYS A 25 9.11 -14.62 -0.18
N ASN A 26 10.35 -14.80 0.31
CA ASN A 26 10.65 -15.55 1.52
C ASN A 26 10.89 -14.64 2.74
N MET A 27 10.74 -13.33 2.61
CA MET A 27 10.90 -12.39 3.71
C MET A 27 9.57 -12.21 4.44
N THR A 28 9.64 -12.14 5.76
CA THR A 28 8.48 -11.77 6.57
C THR A 28 8.44 -10.25 6.73
N ALA A 29 7.30 -9.62 6.44
CA ALA A 29 7.10 -8.20 6.70
C ALA A 29 7.32 -7.87 8.18
N GLY A 30 7.89 -6.71 8.46
CA GLY A 30 8.21 -6.26 9.81
C GLY A 30 9.36 -5.25 9.81
N PRO A 31 9.83 -4.81 10.98
CA PRO A 31 10.81 -3.74 11.10
C PRO A 31 12.14 -4.02 10.40
N ASP A 32 12.62 -5.27 10.43
CA ASP A 32 13.88 -5.65 9.78
C ASP A 32 13.76 -5.60 8.27
N THR A 33 12.67 -6.12 7.73
CA THR A 33 12.35 -6.06 6.30
C THR A 33 12.15 -4.62 5.85
N GLU A 34 11.47 -3.77 6.63
CA GLU A 34 11.30 -2.35 6.33
C GLU A 34 12.66 -1.63 6.23
N ARG A 35 13.56 -1.87 7.19
CA ARG A 35 14.91 -1.30 7.15
C ARG A 35 15.71 -1.79 5.96
N TRP A 36 15.63 -3.08 5.66
CA TRP A 36 16.32 -3.68 4.51
C TRP A 36 15.79 -3.09 3.20
N LEU A 37 14.47 -2.99 3.01
CA LEU A 37 13.84 -2.40 1.83
C LEU A 37 14.29 -0.95 1.61
N ASN A 38 14.26 -0.12 2.66
CA ASN A 38 14.65 1.29 2.55
C ASN A 38 16.13 1.46 2.27
N ARG A 39 17.00 0.57 2.77
CA ARG A 39 18.42 0.58 2.49
C ARG A 39 18.74 0.10 1.07
N THR A 40 18.07 -0.97 0.60
CA THR A 40 18.37 -1.63 -0.68
C THR A 40 17.61 -0.99 -1.83
N TYR A 41 16.34 -0.67 -1.61
CA TYR A 41 15.41 -0.15 -2.60
C TYR A 41 14.79 1.19 -2.21
N GLY A 42 15.54 1.99 -1.47
CA GLY A 42 15.12 3.35 -1.10
C GLY A 42 14.93 4.28 -2.31
N PRO A 43 14.52 5.53 -2.08
CA PRO A 43 14.09 6.46 -3.14
C PRO A 43 15.13 6.71 -4.25
N ALA A 44 16.41 6.54 -3.97
CA ALA A 44 17.48 6.70 -4.96
C ALA A 44 17.69 5.46 -5.85
N SER A 45 17.08 4.31 -5.53
CA SER A 45 17.25 3.08 -6.30
C SER A 45 16.47 3.13 -7.61
N GLU A 46 17.01 2.44 -8.64
CA GLU A 46 16.34 2.30 -9.93
C GLU A 46 14.96 1.63 -9.80
N LEU A 47 14.84 0.61 -8.94
CA LEU A 47 13.58 -0.09 -8.70
C LEU A 47 12.51 0.87 -8.19
N TYR A 48 12.83 1.61 -7.11
CA TYR A 48 11.88 2.59 -6.55
C TYR A 48 11.46 3.62 -7.58
N GLN A 49 12.41 4.24 -8.28
CA GLN A 49 12.14 5.29 -9.27
C GLN A 49 11.29 4.78 -10.43
N THR A 50 11.56 3.56 -10.89
CA THR A 50 10.78 2.94 -11.98
C THR A 50 9.35 2.66 -11.56
N LEU A 51 9.15 2.02 -10.40
CA LEU A 51 7.81 1.71 -9.89
C LEU A 51 7.02 2.99 -9.57
N ALA A 52 7.68 3.98 -8.94
CA ALA A 52 7.05 5.26 -8.61
C ALA A 52 6.59 6.01 -9.87
N ARG A 53 7.44 6.07 -10.91
CA ARG A 53 7.06 6.68 -12.19
C ARG A 53 5.88 5.95 -12.84
N LEU A 54 5.94 4.63 -12.94
CA LEU A 54 4.90 3.83 -13.60
C LEU A 54 3.56 3.94 -12.86
N VAL A 55 3.53 3.82 -11.53
CA VAL A 55 2.26 3.93 -10.79
C VAL A 55 1.70 5.34 -10.82
N THR A 56 2.56 6.37 -10.77
CA THR A 56 2.13 7.77 -10.89
C THR A 56 1.52 8.03 -12.25
N GLN A 57 2.13 7.53 -13.33
CA GLN A 57 1.55 7.60 -14.66
C GLN A 57 0.22 6.85 -14.73
N GLY A 58 0.15 5.67 -14.13
CA GLY A 58 -1.08 4.87 -14.08
C GLY A 58 -2.25 5.56 -13.38
N VAL A 59 -1.98 6.31 -12.33
CA VAL A 59 -3.00 7.12 -11.65
C VAL A 59 -3.48 8.27 -12.55
N ARG A 60 -2.59 8.93 -13.27
CA ARG A 60 -2.91 9.99 -14.23
C ARG A 60 -3.73 9.49 -15.41
N ASP A 61 -3.35 8.33 -15.96
CA ASP A 61 -3.99 7.72 -17.13
C ASP A 61 -5.25 6.93 -16.75
N GLY A 62 -5.56 6.78 -15.46
CA GLY A 62 -6.78 6.16 -14.95
C GLY A 62 -6.82 4.64 -14.97
N TRP A 63 -5.67 3.95 -15.11
CA TRP A 63 -5.60 2.48 -14.99
C TRP A 63 -5.11 2.01 -13.60
N ALA A 64 -4.58 2.90 -12.77
CA ALA A 64 -4.19 2.60 -11.39
C ALA A 64 -4.98 3.46 -10.41
N ALA A 65 -5.36 2.90 -9.25
CA ALA A 65 -6.14 3.55 -8.20
C ALA A 65 -7.38 4.28 -8.76
N ASN A 66 -8.13 3.63 -9.65
CA ASN A 66 -9.24 4.21 -10.41
C ASN A 66 -10.63 3.93 -9.83
N ILE A 67 -10.71 3.09 -8.77
CA ILE A 67 -11.99 2.75 -8.11
C ILE A 67 -12.08 3.55 -6.83
N GLN A 68 -13.10 4.42 -6.72
CA GLN A 68 -13.36 5.20 -5.52
C GLN A 68 -13.84 4.28 -4.39
N VAL A 69 -13.25 4.43 -3.21
CA VAL A 69 -13.63 3.72 -1.98
C VAL A 69 -14.36 4.68 -1.04
N ASP A 70 -13.82 5.89 -0.90
CA ASP A 70 -14.40 6.98 -0.13
C ASP A 70 -14.18 8.28 -0.93
N GLY A 71 -15.01 8.48 -1.94
CA GLY A 71 -14.92 9.59 -2.87
C GLY A 71 -13.57 9.65 -3.62
N PRO A 72 -13.23 10.79 -4.19
CA PRO A 72 -12.00 10.99 -4.96
C PRO A 72 -10.74 10.98 -4.08
N ALA A 73 -10.87 11.21 -2.77
CA ALA A 73 -9.76 11.29 -1.84
C ALA A 73 -9.20 9.91 -1.46
N TYR A 74 -9.96 8.84 -1.64
CA TYR A 74 -9.50 7.48 -1.40
C TYR A 74 -9.93 6.56 -2.53
N ARG A 75 -8.96 6.16 -3.34
CA ARG A 75 -9.17 5.30 -4.50
C ARG A 75 -8.19 4.13 -4.45
N ARG A 76 -8.61 3.01 -5.00
CA ARG A 76 -7.74 1.84 -5.15
C ARG A 76 -8.08 1.05 -6.41
N SER A 77 -7.17 0.21 -6.85
CA SER A 77 -7.44 -0.84 -7.83
C SER A 77 -6.44 -1.97 -7.74
N ARG A 78 -6.90 -3.17 -8.00
CA ARG A 78 -6.04 -4.34 -8.14
C ARG A 78 -5.32 -4.28 -9.49
N ILE A 79 -3.99 -4.25 -9.44
CA ILE A 79 -3.14 -4.28 -10.65
C ILE A 79 -2.88 -5.71 -11.08
N ALA A 80 -2.60 -6.61 -10.13
CA ALA A 80 -2.46 -8.04 -10.39
C ALA A 80 -2.95 -8.85 -9.20
N GLU A 81 -3.64 -9.96 -9.49
CA GLU A 81 -4.05 -10.92 -8.46
C GLU A 81 -2.86 -11.77 -7.98
N ALA A 82 -3.00 -12.30 -6.76
CA ALA A 82 -2.06 -13.27 -6.23
C ALA A 82 -2.09 -14.55 -7.09
N SER A 83 -0.95 -14.95 -7.61
CA SER A 83 -0.80 -16.10 -8.51
C SER A 83 0.64 -16.64 -8.44
N GLU A 84 0.90 -17.77 -9.06
CA GLU A 84 2.28 -18.27 -9.21
C GLU A 84 3.20 -17.26 -9.90
N ARG A 85 2.69 -16.54 -10.91
CA ARG A 85 3.43 -15.49 -11.64
C ARG A 85 3.89 -14.37 -10.71
N THR A 86 3.12 -14.04 -9.70
CA THR A 86 3.40 -12.96 -8.73
C THR A 86 3.94 -13.49 -7.42
N HIS A 87 4.47 -14.72 -7.40
CA HIS A 87 4.94 -15.39 -6.17
C HIS A 87 3.91 -15.38 -5.04
N HIS A 88 2.63 -15.51 -5.41
CA HIS A 88 1.47 -15.47 -4.52
C HIS A 88 1.23 -14.14 -3.81
N PHE A 89 1.78 -13.03 -4.32
CA PHE A 89 1.42 -11.69 -3.88
C PHE A 89 0.40 -11.06 -4.82
N SER A 90 -0.54 -10.31 -4.27
CA SER A 90 -1.29 -9.38 -5.09
C SER A 90 -0.60 -8.02 -5.14
N ILE A 91 -0.83 -7.27 -6.21
CA ILE A 91 -0.33 -5.92 -6.41
C ILE A 91 -1.54 -4.99 -6.46
N THR A 92 -1.61 -4.04 -5.54
CA THR A 92 -2.73 -3.08 -5.45
C THR A 92 -2.19 -1.66 -5.43
N ALA A 93 -2.68 -0.80 -6.31
CA ALA A 93 -2.41 0.64 -6.23
C ALA A 93 -3.47 1.32 -5.36
N VAL A 94 -3.02 2.16 -4.44
CA VAL A 94 -3.86 2.97 -3.55
C VAL A 94 -3.46 4.42 -3.72
N TYR A 95 -4.44 5.31 -3.83
CA TYR A 95 -4.28 6.75 -3.80
C TYR A 95 -5.05 7.32 -2.61
N MET A 96 -4.41 8.14 -1.81
CA MET A 96 -5.02 8.84 -0.68
C MET A 96 -4.64 10.31 -0.75
N ASP A 97 -5.60 11.20 -0.49
CA ASP A 97 -5.38 12.64 -0.49
C ASP A 97 -5.95 13.29 0.78
N SER A 98 -5.08 13.89 1.55
CA SER A 98 -5.48 14.60 2.78
C SER A 98 -5.93 16.03 2.55
N THR A 99 -5.77 16.60 1.34
CA THR A 99 -6.12 18.02 1.07
C THR A 99 -7.62 18.26 0.99
N GLY A 100 -8.39 17.27 0.53
CA GLY A 100 -9.86 17.35 0.39
C GLY A 100 -10.62 17.18 1.70
N ASN A 101 -9.97 16.78 2.78
CA ASN A 101 -10.62 16.49 4.06
C ASN A 101 -10.62 17.72 4.97
N THR A 102 -11.14 18.84 4.45
CA THR A 102 -11.27 20.12 5.14
C THR A 102 -12.49 20.18 6.06
N GLN A 103 -12.84 19.10 6.74
CA GLN A 103 -13.78 19.25 7.87
C GLN A 103 -13.09 20.02 9.01
N GLY A 104 -12.82 21.31 8.75
CA GLY A 104 -12.56 22.32 9.76
C GLY A 104 -11.17 22.34 10.40
N ASN A 105 -10.16 21.59 9.91
CA ASN A 105 -8.82 21.64 10.47
C ASN A 105 -7.72 21.40 9.42
N PRO A 106 -7.07 22.46 8.91
CA PRO A 106 -5.89 22.33 8.06
C PRO A 106 -4.78 21.64 8.88
N GLY A 107 -4.31 20.49 8.40
CA GLY A 107 -3.27 19.70 9.06
C GLY A 107 -3.73 18.34 9.60
N ARG A 108 -4.99 17.98 9.48
CA ARG A 108 -5.45 16.63 9.79
C ARG A 108 -5.06 15.65 8.69
N SER A 109 -4.63 14.46 9.11
CA SER A 109 -4.47 13.32 8.23
C SER A 109 -5.82 12.82 7.72
N TYR A 110 -5.83 12.29 6.50
CA TYR A 110 -6.94 11.49 5.98
C TYR A 110 -6.78 10.05 6.43
N ARG A 111 -7.84 9.44 6.94
CA ARG A 111 -7.89 8.03 7.34
C ARG A 111 -8.76 7.23 6.40
N GLY A 112 -8.21 6.14 5.87
CA GLY A 112 -8.96 5.17 5.13
C GLY A 112 -9.65 4.13 6.02
N GLN A 113 -10.10 3.04 5.43
CA GLN A 113 -10.84 1.98 6.12
C GLN A 113 -9.92 1.16 7.03
N TYR A 114 -10.36 0.93 8.28
CA TYR A 114 -9.64 0.07 9.25
C TYR A 114 -9.51 -1.36 8.73
N HIS A 115 -8.31 -1.93 8.83
CA HIS A 115 -8.05 -3.27 8.35
C HIS A 115 -6.89 -3.93 9.10
N ALA A 116 -6.79 -5.26 8.93
CA ALA A 116 -5.69 -6.07 9.44
C ALA A 116 -4.88 -6.67 8.29
N HIS A 117 -3.62 -7.00 8.59
CA HIS A 117 -2.66 -7.65 7.70
C HIS A 117 -2.42 -9.09 8.17
N PRO A 118 -3.22 -10.09 7.74
CA PRO A 118 -3.07 -11.48 8.20
C PRO A 118 -1.66 -12.03 8.01
N TYR A 119 -1.04 -11.71 6.88
CA TYR A 119 0.29 -12.19 6.51
C TYR A 119 1.34 -11.07 6.39
N GLY A 120 1.01 -9.88 6.87
CA GLY A 120 1.83 -8.70 6.67
C GLY A 120 1.62 -8.05 5.30
N GLU A 121 2.40 -7.01 5.04
CA GLU A 121 2.27 -6.19 3.84
C GLU A 121 3.60 -5.51 3.54
N LEU A 122 3.94 -5.32 2.26
CA LEU A 122 5.05 -4.47 1.82
C LEU A 122 4.47 -3.32 1.00
N ASN A 123 4.79 -2.07 1.35
CA ASN A 123 4.25 -0.90 0.67
C ASN A 123 5.35 0.00 0.15
N LEU A 124 5.38 0.20 -1.16
CA LEU A 124 6.11 1.29 -1.77
C LEU A 124 5.29 2.58 -1.61
N VAL A 125 5.85 3.59 -0.99
CA VAL A 125 5.20 4.89 -0.74
C VAL A 125 5.75 5.95 -1.68
N VAL A 126 4.88 6.60 -2.46
CA VAL A 126 5.23 7.62 -3.45
C VAL A 126 4.50 8.91 -3.11
N PRO A 127 5.18 9.92 -2.52
CA PRO A 127 4.58 11.22 -2.26
C PRO A 127 4.37 11.97 -3.57
N LEU A 128 3.23 12.67 -3.70
CA LEU A 128 2.92 13.52 -4.85
C LEU A 128 3.08 15.02 -4.55
N SER A 129 3.40 15.36 -3.31
CA SER A 129 3.83 16.70 -2.88
C SER A 129 4.92 16.59 -1.83
N ALA A 130 5.65 17.68 -1.58
CA ALA A 130 6.81 17.68 -0.67
C ALA A 130 6.48 17.21 0.75
N ASP A 131 5.27 17.55 1.24
CA ASP A 131 4.86 17.25 2.62
C ASP A 131 4.02 15.97 2.73
N SER A 132 3.66 15.34 1.60
CA SER A 132 2.82 14.14 1.65
C SER A 132 3.57 12.94 2.20
N ALA A 133 2.87 12.19 3.06
CA ALA A 133 3.39 11.01 3.71
C ALA A 133 2.28 10.01 4.04
N LEU A 134 2.64 8.73 4.09
CA LEU A 134 1.81 7.63 4.56
C LEU A 134 2.29 7.18 5.95
N MET A 135 1.35 6.92 6.87
CA MET A 135 1.69 6.35 8.17
C MET A 135 2.07 4.87 8.04
N GLY A 136 3.27 4.54 8.43
CA GLY A 136 3.79 3.18 8.56
C GLY A 136 4.05 2.79 10.01
N PRO A 137 4.53 1.56 10.26
CA PRO A 137 4.88 1.08 11.60
C PRO A 137 5.93 1.94 12.30
N SER A 138 6.88 2.46 11.54
CA SER A 138 7.98 3.30 12.04
C SER A 138 7.65 4.80 12.06
N GLY A 139 6.42 5.18 11.72
CA GLY A 139 5.97 6.58 11.65
C GLY A 139 5.67 7.03 10.21
N TRP A 140 5.71 8.35 9.98
CA TRP A 140 5.41 8.92 8.68
C TRP A 140 6.51 8.63 7.65
N CYS A 141 6.14 7.93 6.59
CA CYS A 141 6.98 7.64 5.43
C CYS A 141 6.63 8.62 4.29
N HIS A 142 7.57 9.49 3.91
CA HIS A 142 7.41 10.39 2.76
C HIS A 142 7.67 9.64 1.46
N ALA A 143 8.88 9.16 1.28
CA ALA A 143 9.26 8.32 0.15
C ALA A 143 10.01 7.09 0.67
N GLY A 144 9.75 5.92 0.11
CA GLY A 144 10.39 4.68 0.55
C GLY A 144 9.41 3.54 0.74
N TRP A 145 9.65 2.75 1.78
CA TRP A 145 8.90 1.53 2.04
C TRP A 145 8.40 1.48 3.48
N THR A 146 7.21 0.90 3.65
CA THR A 146 6.71 0.45 4.95
C THR A 146 6.42 -1.05 4.89
N ALA A 147 6.55 -1.75 6.02
CA ALA A 147 6.35 -3.19 6.09
C ALA A 147 5.57 -3.61 7.34
N PRO A 148 4.25 -3.35 7.39
CA PRO A 148 3.41 -3.83 8.48
C PRO A 148 3.53 -5.33 8.69
N ALA A 149 3.86 -5.76 9.92
CA ALA A 149 4.07 -7.16 10.25
C ALA A 149 2.77 -7.98 10.22
N PRO A 150 2.84 -9.32 10.06
CA PRO A 150 1.68 -10.18 10.20
C PRO A 150 0.95 -9.97 11.51
N GLY A 151 -0.39 -9.99 11.46
CA GLY A 151 -1.27 -9.80 12.60
C GLY A 151 -1.42 -8.36 13.09
N THR A 152 -0.79 -7.37 12.42
CA THR A 152 -1.00 -5.96 12.72
C THR A 152 -2.28 -5.44 12.09
N HIS A 153 -2.85 -4.38 12.66
CA HIS A 153 -4.05 -3.73 12.14
C HIS A 153 -4.02 -2.23 12.41
N HIS A 154 -4.60 -1.43 11.51
CA HIS A 154 -4.62 0.03 11.61
C HIS A 154 -5.66 0.70 10.71
N TYR A 155 -5.80 2.02 10.84
CA TYR A 155 -6.28 2.87 9.77
C TYR A 155 -5.09 3.23 8.86
N PRO A 156 -5.16 3.04 7.53
CA PRO A 156 -4.20 3.67 6.63
C PRO A 156 -4.39 5.18 6.73
N GLU A 157 -3.30 5.92 6.89
CA GLU A 157 -3.38 7.35 7.19
C GLU A 157 -2.40 8.12 6.32
N ALA A 158 -2.89 9.15 5.62
CA ALA A 158 -2.10 10.04 4.78
C ALA A 158 -2.16 11.47 5.31
N LYS A 159 -1.08 12.24 5.18
CA LYS A 159 -1.01 13.65 5.54
C LYS A 159 -0.25 14.46 4.49
N GLY A 160 -0.37 15.78 4.56
CA GLY A 160 0.44 16.75 3.80
C GLY A 160 0.17 16.79 2.30
N GLY A 161 -0.89 16.11 1.83
CA GLY A 161 -1.27 16.08 0.43
C GLY A 161 -1.49 14.67 -0.11
N PRO A 162 -1.52 14.52 -1.43
CA PRO A 162 -1.78 13.23 -2.06
C PRO A 162 -0.54 12.31 -2.01
N VAL A 163 -0.79 11.02 -1.78
CA VAL A 163 0.20 9.95 -1.78
C VAL A 163 -0.32 8.75 -2.56
N ILE A 164 0.56 8.07 -3.28
CA ILE A 164 0.29 6.77 -3.88
C ILE A 164 1.05 5.72 -3.08
N ALA A 165 0.45 4.55 -2.90
CA ALA A 165 1.14 3.38 -2.40
C ALA A 165 0.87 2.17 -3.29
N LEU A 166 1.93 1.37 -3.54
CA LEU A 166 1.78 0.03 -4.10
C LEU A 166 1.82 -0.97 -2.95
N PHE A 167 0.72 -1.63 -2.69
CA PHE A 167 0.58 -2.68 -1.69
C PHE A 167 0.85 -4.04 -2.32
N TYR A 168 1.83 -4.74 -1.78
CA TYR A 168 2.15 -6.13 -2.06
C TYR A 168 1.66 -6.99 -0.91
N LEU A 169 0.55 -7.70 -1.14
CA LEU A 169 -0.14 -8.48 -0.11
C LEU A 169 0.11 -9.97 -0.32
N PRO A 170 0.78 -10.67 0.62
CA PRO A 170 0.89 -12.12 0.56
C PRO A 170 -0.49 -12.77 0.50
N ALA A 171 -0.66 -13.75 -0.38
CA ALA A 171 -1.93 -14.41 -0.68
C ALA A 171 -3.09 -13.45 -1.07
N GLY A 172 -2.78 -12.20 -1.40
CA GLY A 172 -3.78 -11.17 -1.67
C GLY A 172 -4.64 -10.78 -0.46
N ARG A 173 -4.23 -11.13 0.76
CA ARG A 173 -5.07 -11.06 1.95
C ARG A 173 -4.92 -9.74 2.70
N ILE A 174 -6.08 -9.12 2.90
CA ILE A 174 -6.34 -8.02 3.82
C ILE A 174 -7.68 -8.31 4.49
N SER A 175 -7.83 -8.02 5.79
CA SER A 175 -9.09 -8.27 6.51
C SER A 175 -9.71 -6.96 6.98
N TYR A 176 -10.98 -6.77 6.68
CA TYR A 176 -11.80 -5.65 7.15
C TYR A 176 -12.74 -6.05 8.31
N ASP A 177 -12.67 -7.31 8.77
CA ASP A 177 -13.51 -7.85 9.84
C ASP A 177 -13.00 -7.50 11.25
N VAL A 178 -12.01 -6.63 11.33
CA VAL A 178 -11.42 -6.15 12.58
C VAL A 178 -12.01 -4.81 12.98
N ARG A 179 -12.09 -4.57 14.29
CA ARG A 179 -12.55 -3.30 14.85
C ARG A 179 -11.45 -2.64 15.69
N PRO A 180 -11.32 -1.31 15.65
CA PRO A 180 -10.36 -0.60 16.50
C PRO A 180 -10.70 -0.84 17.97
N GLN A 181 -9.68 -1.12 18.77
CA GLN A 181 -9.81 -1.23 20.23
C GLN A 181 -9.50 0.12 20.88
N GLY A 182 -10.54 0.93 21.13
CA GLY A 182 -10.44 2.22 21.81
C GLY A 182 -9.81 3.35 20.94
N ASP A 183 -9.92 4.58 21.40
CA ASP A 183 -9.48 5.78 20.68
C ASP A 183 -7.95 5.86 20.48
N GLY A 184 -7.16 5.18 21.30
CA GLY A 184 -5.69 5.16 21.23
C GLY A 184 -5.14 4.26 20.12
N ALA A 185 -5.86 3.22 19.71
CA ALA A 185 -5.44 2.28 18.66
C ALA A 185 -5.45 2.90 17.25
N ALA A 186 -6.10 4.05 17.10
CA ALA A 186 -6.32 4.71 15.84
C ALA A 186 -5.07 5.35 15.20
N ARG A 187 -3.97 5.47 15.92
CA ARG A 187 -2.77 6.18 15.45
C ARG A 187 -1.51 5.32 15.30
N ARG A 188 -1.55 4.06 15.74
CA ARG A 188 -0.39 3.16 15.67
C ARG A 188 -0.81 1.80 15.14
N LEU A 189 0.08 1.18 14.41
CA LEU A 189 -0.04 -0.24 14.09
C LEU A 189 0.12 -1.03 15.39
N THR A 190 -0.87 -1.86 15.73
CA THR A 190 -0.81 -2.72 16.91
C THR A 190 -0.86 -4.17 16.48
N PRO A 191 -0.05 -5.05 17.10
CA PRO A 191 -0.19 -6.49 16.88
C PRO A 191 -1.59 -6.95 17.27
N SER A 192 -2.22 -7.75 16.45
CA SER A 192 -3.49 -8.40 16.80
C SER A 192 -3.23 -9.45 17.88
N GLY A 193 -3.75 -9.24 19.08
CA GLY A 193 -3.75 -10.24 20.14
C GLY A 193 -4.81 -11.34 19.98
N ALA A 194 -5.70 -11.23 19.03
CA ALA A 194 -6.69 -12.26 18.73
C ALA A 194 -6.09 -13.26 17.75
N ALA A 195 -6.19 -14.53 18.07
CA ALA A 195 -5.96 -15.59 17.09
C ALA A 195 -6.88 -15.32 15.90
N LEU A 196 -6.29 -15.00 14.75
CA LEU A 196 -7.04 -14.83 13.51
C LEU A 196 -7.74 -16.16 13.23
N ALA A 197 -9.05 -16.18 13.28
CA ALA A 197 -9.81 -17.28 12.74
C ALA A 197 -9.41 -17.37 11.26
N VAL A 198 -8.68 -18.41 10.92
CA VAL A 198 -8.35 -18.72 9.54
C VAL A 198 -9.66 -19.12 8.89
N ASP A 199 -10.26 -18.21 8.15
CA ASP A 199 -11.37 -18.54 7.28
C ASP A 199 -10.81 -19.36 6.11
N LEU A 200 -10.89 -20.69 6.28
CA LEU A 200 -10.63 -21.67 5.25
C LEU A 200 -11.92 -21.86 4.44
N GLY A 201 -12.24 -20.89 3.63
CA GLY A 201 -13.31 -20.94 2.65
C GLY A 201 -12.78 -20.71 1.26
#